data_be2417719070f650bd733eccb2a50dc0
#
_entry.id   be2417719070f650bd733eccb2a50dc0
#
_cell.length_a   1.000
_cell.length_b   1.000
_cell.length_c   1.000
_cell.angle_alpha   90.00
_cell.angle_beta   90.00
_cell.angle_gamma   90.00
#
_symmetry.space_group_name_H-M   'P 1'
#
loop_
_entity.id
_entity.type
_entity.pdbx_description
1 polymer ?
#
loop_
_entity_poly.entity_id
_entity_poly.type
_entity_poly.pdbx_seq_one_letter_code
_entity_poly.pdbx_strand_id
1 'polypeptide(L)'
;MKGWKRLAATAAVGTAAVLGGAYYAYRVAFQADPKRIAPARSMPEGKLYDPYRELTLRNVDDLLSRPCETVTITSRDGLRLSGKYYAGQPGAPLMLFFHGYRSTSARDGSGGFQMCLRRGFSVLMVDQRGHGDSQGDTITFGIRERYDCVDWARAAAKKFGPETKILLLGVSMGAATVLMAAGLPLPPQVKGVIADCGYDSPEDILRDTMRRWHYPPFPTWQMVRLGARLFGHLDVRECSALESLRHAGVPVLLVHGEADNVVPCAMAHSLRDACASPVTLLTVPGAGHGMSCYTDPAAYEKAVDDFCRQVL
;
A
#
# COMPACT_ATOMS: atom_id res chain seq x y z
N MET A 1 21.47 26.63 45.10
CA MET A 1 20.14 26.02 44.96
C MET A 1 19.24 26.63 43.88
N LYS A 2 19.18 27.95 43.66
CA LYS A 2 18.32 28.59 42.64
C LYS A 2 18.73 28.25 41.18
N GLY A 3 20.04 28.10 40.88
CA GLY A 3 20.56 27.82 39.54
C GLY A 3 20.18 26.41 39.02
N TRP A 4 20.29 25.38 39.87
CA TRP A 4 19.91 24.01 39.57
C TRP A 4 18.42 23.85 39.23
N LYS A 5 17.55 24.52 39.99
CA LYS A 5 16.09 24.48 39.75
C LYS A 5 15.73 25.13 38.40
N ARG A 6 16.42 26.21 38.00
CA ARG A 6 16.22 26.83 36.68
C ARG A 6 16.71 25.93 35.54
N LEU A 7 17.88 25.33 35.69
CA LEU A 7 18.43 24.37 34.71
C LEU A 7 17.50 23.15 34.54
N ALA A 8 17.01 22.58 35.65
CA ALA A 8 16.07 21.49 35.63
C ALA A 8 14.72 21.85 34.97
N ALA A 9 14.21 23.06 35.24
CA ALA A 9 12.98 23.55 34.63
C ALA A 9 13.15 23.78 33.11
N THR A 10 14.27 24.37 32.67
CA THR A 10 14.57 24.55 31.24
C THR A 10 14.71 23.22 30.52
N ALA A 11 15.40 22.23 31.12
CA ALA A 11 15.52 20.88 30.57
C ALA A 11 14.14 20.19 30.46
N ALA A 12 13.30 20.32 31.49
CA ALA A 12 11.95 19.73 31.47
C ALA A 12 11.07 20.33 30.36
N VAL A 13 11.10 21.66 30.18
CA VAL A 13 10.36 22.35 29.10
C VAL A 13 10.88 21.91 27.73
N GLY A 14 12.20 21.83 27.55
CA GLY A 14 12.82 21.35 26.30
C GLY A 14 12.40 19.92 25.97
N THR A 15 12.42 19.02 26.97
CA THR A 15 11.99 17.62 26.79
C THR A 15 10.51 17.54 26.44
N ALA A 16 9.64 18.31 27.12
CA ALA A 16 8.20 18.34 26.82
C ALA A 16 7.92 18.83 25.40
N ALA A 17 8.64 19.85 24.91
CA ALA A 17 8.51 20.36 23.56
C ALA A 17 8.93 19.30 22.51
N VAL A 18 10.04 18.58 22.73
CA VAL A 18 10.51 17.50 21.85
C VAL A 18 9.50 16.35 21.81
N LEU A 19 9.00 15.89 22.96
CA LEU A 19 8.00 14.83 23.04
C LEU A 19 6.68 15.23 22.39
N GLY A 20 6.24 16.49 22.59
CA GLY A 20 5.05 17.06 21.96
C GLY A 20 5.18 17.11 20.43
N GLY A 21 6.33 17.56 19.94
CA GLY A 21 6.64 17.57 18.50
C GLY A 21 6.71 16.17 17.89
N ALA A 22 7.32 15.22 18.59
CA ALA A 22 7.38 13.82 18.16
C ALA A 22 5.99 13.17 18.14
N TYR A 23 5.16 13.43 19.16
CA TYR A 23 3.78 12.94 19.20
C TYR A 23 2.93 13.54 18.08
N TYR A 24 3.06 14.83 17.83
CA TYR A 24 2.39 15.49 16.72
C TYR A 24 2.79 14.86 15.36
N ALA A 25 4.09 14.66 15.14
CA ALA A 25 4.58 14.01 13.92
C ALA A 25 4.02 12.58 13.77
N TYR A 26 3.96 11.79 14.86
CA TYR A 26 3.32 10.48 14.88
C TYR A 26 1.83 10.57 14.50
N ARG A 27 1.10 11.49 15.14
CA ARG A 27 -0.31 11.71 14.84
C ARG A 27 -0.56 12.06 13.38
N VAL A 28 0.31 12.88 12.80
CA VAL A 28 0.18 13.31 11.40
C VAL A 28 0.51 12.19 10.43
N ALA A 29 1.60 11.47 10.64
CA ALA A 29 2.11 10.53 9.65
C ALA A 29 1.63 9.08 9.86
N PHE A 30 1.50 8.62 11.08
CA PHE A 30 1.36 7.17 11.35
C PHE A 30 0.03 6.80 12.01
N GLN A 31 -0.58 7.68 12.79
CA GLN A 31 -1.80 7.32 13.49
C GLN A 31 -2.94 7.04 12.51
N ALA A 32 -3.55 5.87 12.65
CA ALA A 32 -4.80 5.55 12.02
C ALA A 32 -5.91 6.43 12.62
N ASP A 33 -6.55 7.23 11.78
CA ASP A 33 -7.65 8.12 12.16
C ASP A 33 -8.73 7.98 11.09
N PRO A 34 -9.90 7.39 11.42
CA PRO A 34 -10.99 7.22 10.46
C PRO A 34 -11.41 8.52 9.76
N LYS A 35 -11.27 9.68 10.43
CA LYS A 35 -11.59 10.99 9.86
C LYS A 35 -10.61 11.44 8.77
N ARG A 36 -9.44 10.81 8.68
CA ARG A 36 -8.40 11.10 7.69
C ARG A 36 -8.34 10.07 6.57
N ILE A 37 -9.17 9.02 6.63
CA ILE A 37 -9.30 8.05 5.55
C ILE A 37 -10.20 8.66 4.49
N ALA A 38 -9.71 8.66 3.25
CA ALA A 38 -10.47 9.18 2.11
C ALA A 38 -11.72 8.32 1.89
N PRO A 39 -12.91 8.90 1.75
CA PRO A 39 -14.12 8.15 1.44
C PRO A 39 -13.96 7.35 0.14
N ALA A 40 -14.63 6.19 0.05
CA ALA A 40 -14.59 5.36 -1.15
C ALA A 40 -15.00 6.14 -2.41
N ARG A 41 -16.04 6.98 -2.31
CA ARG A 41 -16.53 7.85 -3.39
C ARG A 41 -15.81 9.20 -3.44
N SER A 42 -14.49 9.19 -3.34
CA SER A 42 -13.68 10.40 -3.45
C SER A 42 -12.53 10.19 -4.41
N MET A 43 -12.07 11.28 -5.01
CA MET A 43 -10.93 11.29 -5.93
C MET A 43 -10.18 12.62 -5.76
N PRO A 44 -8.84 12.63 -5.89
CA PRO A 44 -8.10 13.88 -5.93
C PRO A 44 -8.60 14.81 -7.04
N GLU A 45 -8.36 16.09 -6.90
CA GLU A 45 -8.67 17.09 -7.91
C GLU A 45 -7.46 17.39 -8.78
N GLY A 46 -7.70 17.88 -9.99
CA GLY A 46 -6.67 18.35 -10.89
C GLY A 46 -6.58 17.59 -12.20
N LYS A 47 -5.78 18.15 -13.12
CA LYS A 47 -5.69 17.71 -14.53
C LYS A 47 -5.35 16.24 -14.72
N LEU A 48 -4.65 15.63 -13.77
CA LEU A 48 -4.28 14.21 -13.82
C LEU A 48 -5.42 13.28 -13.40
N TYR A 49 -6.48 13.79 -12.76
CA TYR A 49 -7.56 13.02 -12.15
C TYR A 49 -8.93 13.34 -12.73
N ASP A 50 -9.20 14.62 -12.99
CA ASP A 50 -10.54 15.08 -13.39
C ASP A 50 -11.08 14.39 -14.68
N PRO A 51 -10.26 14.08 -15.71
CA PRO A 51 -10.75 13.38 -16.89
C PRO A 51 -11.31 11.99 -16.60
N TYR A 52 -10.88 11.34 -15.51
CA TYR A 52 -11.26 9.97 -15.15
C TYR A 52 -12.27 9.90 -14.01
N ARG A 53 -12.65 11.05 -13.42
CA ARG A 53 -13.49 11.13 -12.22
C ARG A 53 -14.81 10.37 -12.36
N GLU A 54 -15.54 10.65 -13.43
CA GLU A 54 -16.84 10.02 -13.64
C GLU A 54 -16.73 8.50 -13.80
N LEU A 55 -15.77 8.03 -14.59
CA LEU A 55 -15.52 6.61 -14.78
C LEU A 55 -15.09 5.92 -13.49
N THR A 56 -14.17 6.54 -12.72
CA THR A 56 -13.72 6.00 -11.44
C THR A 56 -14.86 5.89 -10.45
N LEU A 57 -15.69 6.91 -10.32
CA LEU A 57 -16.82 6.89 -9.38
C LEU A 57 -17.88 5.86 -9.80
N ARG A 58 -18.16 5.69 -11.10
CA ARG A 58 -19.03 4.61 -11.58
C ARG A 58 -18.47 3.22 -11.25
N ASN A 59 -17.16 3.02 -11.40
CA ASN A 59 -16.51 1.76 -11.04
C ASN A 59 -16.60 1.47 -9.54
N VAL A 60 -16.45 2.50 -8.70
CA VAL A 60 -16.66 2.40 -7.25
C VAL A 60 -18.10 2.01 -6.92
N ASP A 61 -19.08 2.65 -7.54
CA ASP A 61 -20.50 2.36 -7.31
C ASP A 61 -20.86 0.93 -7.74
N ASP A 62 -20.37 0.49 -8.90
CA ASP A 62 -20.54 -0.89 -9.36
C ASP A 62 -19.95 -1.88 -8.35
N LEU A 63 -18.70 -1.65 -7.90
CA LEU A 63 -18.06 -2.50 -6.92
C LEU A 63 -18.85 -2.57 -5.61
N LEU A 64 -19.25 -1.43 -5.06
CA LEU A 64 -19.98 -1.35 -3.79
C LEU A 64 -21.39 -1.96 -3.86
N SER A 65 -22.00 -2.04 -5.05
CA SER A 65 -23.30 -2.64 -5.26
C SER A 65 -23.29 -4.17 -5.35
N ARG A 66 -22.10 -4.77 -5.53
CA ARG A 66 -21.99 -6.21 -5.76
C ARG A 66 -22.06 -7.01 -4.46
N PRO A 67 -22.70 -8.19 -4.49
CA PRO A 67 -22.67 -9.09 -3.34
C PRO A 67 -21.24 -9.54 -3.05
N CYS A 68 -20.88 -9.56 -1.77
CA CYS A 68 -19.58 -10.00 -1.30
C CYS A 68 -19.69 -10.76 0.02
N GLU A 69 -18.71 -11.62 0.28
CA GLU A 69 -18.53 -12.27 1.57
C GLU A 69 -17.51 -11.47 2.38
N THR A 70 -17.79 -11.19 3.66
CA THR A 70 -16.79 -10.65 4.56
C THR A 70 -15.89 -11.78 5.06
N VAL A 71 -14.60 -11.65 4.81
CA VAL A 71 -13.58 -12.58 5.29
C VAL A 71 -12.75 -11.88 6.36
N THR A 72 -12.50 -12.58 7.46
CA THR A 72 -11.65 -12.06 8.54
C THR A 72 -10.51 -13.02 8.84
N ILE A 73 -9.37 -12.45 9.20
CA ILE A 73 -8.22 -13.21 9.70
C ILE A 73 -7.70 -12.57 10.98
N THR A 74 -6.89 -13.31 11.72
CA THR A 74 -6.09 -12.76 12.83
C THR A 74 -4.64 -12.65 12.35
N SER A 75 -4.08 -11.44 12.41
CA SER A 75 -2.66 -11.20 12.10
C SER A 75 -1.76 -11.86 13.14
N ARG A 76 -0.47 -12.00 12.83
CA ARG A 76 0.51 -12.59 13.75
C ARG A 76 0.71 -11.83 15.05
N ASP A 77 0.35 -10.55 15.09
CA ASP A 77 0.37 -9.68 16.28
C ASP A 77 -1.02 -9.49 16.91
N GLY A 78 -2.01 -10.33 16.51
CA GLY A 78 -3.30 -10.48 17.18
C GLY A 78 -4.39 -9.52 16.71
N LEU A 79 -4.18 -8.71 15.67
CA LEU A 79 -5.21 -7.83 15.13
C LEU A 79 -6.23 -8.63 14.29
N ARG A 80 -7.52 -8.35 14.47
CA ARG A 80 -8.55 -8.79 13.54
C ARG A 80 -8.49 -7.92 12.28
N LEU A 81 -8.20 -8.56 11.15
CA LEU A 81 -8.18 -7.92 9.85
C LEU A 81 -9.39 -8.39 9.03
N SER A 82 -9.95 -7.49 8.22
CA SER A 82 -11.17 -7.68 7.44
C SER A 82 -10.91 -7.48 5.95
N GLY A 83 -11.66 -8.18 5.11
CA GLY A 83 -11.66 -8.00 3.66
C GLY A 83 -12.99 -8.41 3.06
N LYS A 84 -13.23 -8.01 1.83
CA LYS A 84 -14.44 -8.32 1.05
C LYS A 84 -14.06 -9.24 -0.11
N TYR A 85 -14.61 -10.43 -0.11
CA TYR A 85 -14.42 -11.43 -1.14
C TYR A 85 -15.55 -11.39 -2.18
N TYR A 86 -15.18 -11.26 -3.43
CA TYR A 86 -16.06 -11.31 -4.59
C TYR A 86 -15.71 -12.56 -5.39
N ALA A 87 -16.67 -13.47 -5.48
CA ALA A 87 -16.48 -14.72 -6.20
C ALA A 87 -16.41 -14.49 -7.71
N GLY A 88 -15.41 -15.09 -8.34
CA GLY A 88 -15.30 -15.17 -9.80
C GLY A 88 -15.85 -16.49 -10.34
N GLN A 89 -15.33 -16.91 -11.50
CA GLN A 89 -15.66 -18.20 -12.08
C GLN A 89 -15.06 -19.36 -11.27
N PRO A 90 -15.69 -20.54 -11.22
CA PRO A 90 -15.10 -21.71 -10.56
C PRO A 90 -13.70 -22.04 -11.11
N GLY A 91 -12.74 -22.22 -10.20
CA GLY A 91 -11.34 -22.52 -10.57
C GLY A 91 -10.52 -21.33 -11.08
N ALA A 92 -11.10 -20.13 -11.14
CA ALA A 92 -10.37 -18.93 -11.55
C ALA A 92 -9.35 -18.50 -10.49
N PRO A 93 -8.27 -17.80 -10.92
CA PRO A 93 -7.31 -17.22 -10.01
C PRO A 93 -7.93 -16.22 -9.03
N LEU A 94 -7.30 -16.08 -7.87
CA LEU A 94 -7.66 -15.08 -6.85
C LEU A 94 -6.71 -13.89 -6.93
N MET A 95 -7.27 -12.70 -7.12
CA MET A 95 -6.56 -11.43 -6.93
C MET A 95 -6.72 -10.98 -5.49
N LEU A 96 -5.63 -10.89 -4.74
CA LEU A 96 -5.59 -10.36 -3.38
C LEU A 96 -5.10 -8.92 -3.42
N PHE A 97 -6.00 -7.96 -3.13
CA PHE A 97 -5.79 -6.53 -3.36
C PHE A 97 -5.50 -5.75 -2.08
N PHE A 98 -4.47 -4.88 -2.13
CA PHE A 98 -4.02 -4.00 -1.05
C PHE A 98 -4.08 -2.53 -1.48
N HIS A 99 -4.81 -1.71 -0.74
CA HIS A 99 -5.03 -0.28 -1.05
C HIS A 99 -3.89 0.63 -0.53
N GLY A 100 -3.92 1.91 -0.91
CA GLY A 100 -2.96 2.92 -0.51
C GLY A 100 -3.16 3.49 0.89
N TYR A 101 -2.24 4.37 1.26
CA TYR A 101 -2.23 5.08 2.52
C TYR A 101 -3.48 5.95 2.69
N ARG A 102 -4.16 5.79 3.84
CA ARG A 102 -5.41 6.50 4.17
C ARG A 102 -6.47 6.46 3.06
N SER A 103 -6.55 5.34 2.39
CA SER A 103 -7.53 5.07 1.35
C SER A 103 -8.45 3.92 1.74
N THR A 104 -9.25 3.46 0.80
CA THR A 104 -10.09 2.27 0.93
C THR A 104 -9.84 1.33 -0.25
N SER A 105 -10.08 0.05 -0.05
CA SER A 105 -9.96 -0.94 -1.11
C SER A 105 -10.88 -0.63 -2.30
N ALA A 106 -12.08 -0.12 -2.06
CA ALA A 106 -13.00 0.26 -3.12
C ALA A 106 -12.52 1.47 -3.93
N ARG A 107 -11.95 2.49 -3.26
CA ARG A 107 -11.45 3.69 -3.92
C ARG A 107 -10.27 3.40 -4.85
N ASP A 108 -9.27 2.70 -4.35
CA ASP A 108 -8.03 2.48 -5.11
C ASP A 108 -8.11 1.27 -6.03
N GLY A 109 -8.95 0.30 -5.69
CA GLY A 109 -9.04 -0.97 -6.41
C GLY A 109 -10.13 -1.04 -7.48
N SER A 110 -11.00 -0.03 -7.62
CA SER A 110 -12.16 -0.12 -8.50
C SER A 110 -11.81 -0.39 -9.97
N GLY A 111 -10.76 0.23 -10.50
CA GLY A 111 -10.26 -0.04 -11.86
C GLY A 111 -9.73 -1.45 -12.05
N GLY A 112 -8.87 -1.90 -11.14
CA GLY A 112 -8.35 -3.27 -11.12
C GLY A 112 -9.45 -4.32 -10.89
N PHE A 113 -10.45 -4.01 -10.08
CA PHE A 113 -11.60 -4.87 -9.87
C PHE A 113 -12.38 -5.13 -11.17
N GLN A 114 -12.69 -4.07 -11.95
CA GLN A 114 -13.36 -4.21 -13.25
C GLN A 114 -12.55 -5.08 -14.21
N MET A 115 -11.23 -4.92 -14.21
CA MET A 115 -10.32 -5.75 -14.99
C MET A 115 -10.39 -7.23 -14.57
N CYS A 116 -10.41 -7.52 -13.28
CA CYS A 116 -10.55 -8.88 -12.74
C CYS A 116 -11.90 -9.52 -13.11
N LEU A 117 -12.99 -8.76 -13.02
CA LEU A 117 -14.33 -9.23 -13.39
C LEU A 117 -14.40 -9.68 -14.86
N ARG A 118 -13.85 -8.87 -15.78
CA ARG A 118 -13.81 -9.24 -17.21
C ARG A 118 -13.06 -10.53 -17.47
N ARG A 119 -12.10 -10.88 -16.62
CA ARG A 119 -11.32 -12.12 -16.68
C ARG A 119 -11.94 -13.28 -15.88
N GLY A 120 -13.05 -13.03 -15.21
CA GLY A 120 -13.70 -14.02 -14.36
C GLY A 120 -12.91 -14.34 -13.07
N PHE A 121 -11.93 -13.53 -12.68
CA PHE A 121 -11.13 -13.75 -11.48
C PHE A 121 -11.96 -13.53 -10.22
N SER A 122 -11.66 -14.30 -9.17
CA SER A 122 -12.08 -13.97 -7.81
C SER A 122 -11.23 -12.81 -7.27
N VAL A 123 -11.82 -11.95 -6.46
CA VAL A 123 -11.10 -10.81 -5.85
C VAL A 123 -11.33 -10.80 -4.34
N LEU A 124 -10.26 -10.70 -3.57
CA LEU A 124 -10.31 -10.42 -2.13
C LEU A 124 -9.68 -9.06 -1.88
N MET A 125 -10.53 -8.09 -1.59
CA MET A 125 -10.14 -6.70 -1.30
C MET A 125 -10.00 -6.53 0.20
N VAL A 126 -8.75 -6.39 0.67
CA VAL A 126 -8.48 -6.30 2.10
C VAL A 126 -8.48 -4.85 2.58
N ASP A 127 -9.00 -4.62 3.77
CA ASP A 127 -8.72 -3.42 4.52
C ASP A 127 -7.41 -3.62 5.26
N GLN A 128 -6.38 -2.84 4.95
CA GLN A 128 -5.11 -2.94 5.65
C GLN A 128 -5.26 -2.50 7.11
N ARG A 129 -4.33 -2.92 7.99
CA ARG A 129 -4.36 -2.51 9.40
C ARG A 129 -4.58 -1.00 9.56
N GLY A 130 -5.42 -0.63 10.51
CA GLY A 130 -5.79 0.77 10.76
C GLY A 130 -6.74 1.40 9.73
N HIS A 131 -7.32 0.61 8.82
CA HIS A 131 -8.28 1.09 7.82
C HIS A 131 -9.54 0.25 7.83
N GLY A 132 -10.65 0.85 7.37
CA GLY A 132 -11.93 0.19 7.20
C GLY A 132 -12.40 -0.59 8.44
N ASP A 133 -12.75 -1.86 8.24
CA ASP A 133 -13.19 -2.77 9.30
C ASP A 133 -12.01 -3.52 10.00
N SER A 134 -10.76 -3.26 9.60
CA SER A 134 -9.57 -3.84 10.20
C SER A 134 -9.13 -3.08 11.44
N GLN A 135 -8.67 -3.81 12.46
CA GLN A 135 -8.09 -3.23 13.67
C GLN A 135 -6.70 -2.64 13.40
N GLY A 136 -6.21 -1.88 14.37
CA GLY A 136 -4.91 -1.23 14.37
C GLY A 136 -5.04 0.28 14.54
N ASP A 137 -4.05 0.87 15.17
CA ASP A 137 -3.97 2.31 15.46
C ASP A 137 -2.81 3.02 14.75
N THR A 138 -1.96 2.24 14.10
CA THR A 138 -0.72 2.73 13.48
C THR A 138 -0.58 2.17 12.07
N ILE A 139 -0.45 3.07 11.09
CA ILE A 139 -0.13 2.76 9.69
C ILE A 139 1.39 2.73 9.56
N THR A 140 1.96 1.62 9.05
CA THR A 140 3.41 1.41 9.11
C THR A 140 4.10 1.43 7.73
N PHE A 141 3.42 1.97 6.71
CA PHE A 141 3.97 2.15 5.36
C PHE A 141 4.53 0.86 4.73
N GLY A 142 3.85 -0.27 4.97
CA GLY A 142 4.25 -1.57 4.45
C GLY A 142 5.11 -2.40 5.40
N ILE A 143 5.68 -1.84 6.46
CA ILE A 143 6.61 -2.55 7.36
C ILE A 143 5.91 -3.69 8.10
N ARG A 144 4.76 -3.45 8.73
CA ARG A 144 3.95 -4.51 9.36
C ARG A 144 2.94 -5.09 8.37
N GLU A 145 2.42 -4.25 7.48
CA GLU A 145 1.47 -4.65 6.46
C GLU A 145 2.02 -5.76 5.54
N ARG A 146 3.34 -5.85 5.31
CA ARG A 146 3.97 -6.97 4.57
C ARG A 146 3.71 -8.33 5.22
N TYR A 147 3.66 -8.37 6.54
CA TYR A 147 3.35 -9.59 7.28
C TYR A 147 1.87 -9.92 7.22
N ASP A 148 0.99 -8.90 7.28
CA ASP A 148 -0.44 -9.10 7.06
C ASP A 148 -0.70 -9.65 5.66
N CYS A 149 0.03 -9.17 4.66
CA CYS A 149 -0.05 -9.67 3.28
C CYS A 149 0.26 -11.19 3.21
N VAL A 150 1.31 -11.64 3.89
CA VAL A 150 1.64 -13.08 3.98
C VAL A 150 0.55 -13.85 4.73
N ASP A 151 0.02 -13.30 5.83
CA ASP A 151 -1.02 -13.94 6.62
C ASP A 151 -2.33 -14.04 5.82
N TRP A 152 -2.70 -13.00 5.05
CA TRP A 152 -3.81 -13.03 4.10
C TRP A 152 -3.62 -14.08 2.99
N ALA A 153 -2.42 -14.15 2.39
CA ALA A 153 -2.12 -15.13 1.37
C ALA A 153 -2.24 -16.57 1.89
N ARG A 154 -1.75 -16.84 3.10
CA ARG A 154 -1.90 -18.14 3.78
C ARG A 154 -3.34 -18.48 4.10
N ALA A 155 -4.10 -17.51 4.61
CA ALA A 155 -5.51 -17.69 4.91
C ALA A 155 -6.32 -17.96 3.63
N ALA A 156 -6.03 -17.25 2.55
CA ALA A 156 -6.64 -17.47 1.24
C ALA A 156 -6.31 -18.86 0.68
N ALA A 157 -5.05 -19.29 0.73
CA ALA A 157 -4.63 -20.64 0.32
C ALA A 157 -5.35 -21.73 1.12
N LYS A 158 -5.53 -21.51 2.43
CA LYS A 158 -6.29 -22.46 3.28
C LYS A 158 -7.78 -22.46 2.95
N LYS A 159 -8.39 -21.28 2.73
CA LYS A 159 -9.84 -21.15 2.48
C LYS A 159 -10.23 -21.71 1.13
N PHE A 160 -9.47 -21.41 0.08
CA PHE A 160 -9.83 -21.74 -1.31
C PHE A 160 -9.13 -23.01 -1.84
N GLY A 161 -8.24 -23.60 -1.06
CA GLY A 161 -7.60 -24.89 -1.36
C GLY A 161 -6.23 -24.79 -2.04
N PRO A 162 -5.52 -25.95 -2.14
CA PRO A 162 -4.13 -26.01 -2.58
C PRO A 162 -3.91 -25.62 -4.05
N GLU A 163 -4.93 -25.83 -4.89
CA GLU A 163 -4.86 -25.53 -6.33
C GLU A 163 -5.15 -24.06 -6.66
N THR A 164 -5.54 -23.26 -5.68
CA THR A 164 -5.84 -21.85 -5.90
C THR A 164 -4.58 -21.09 -6.30
N LYS A 165 -4.63 -20.43 -7.46
CA LYS A 165 -3.55 -19.54 -7.90
C LYS A 165 -3.85 -18.13 -7.40
N ILE A 166 -2.92 -17.55 -6.63
CA ILE A 166 -3.07 -16.24 -6.01
C ILE A 166 -2.12 -15.25 -6.69
N LEU A 167 -2.65 -14.09 -7.08
CA LEU A 167 -1.88 -12.92 -7.46
C LEU A 167 -2.04 -11.85 -6.38
N LEU A 168 -0.92 -11.29 -5.93
CA LEU A 168 -0.94 -10.13 -5.03
C LEU A 168 -0.97 -8.86 -5.88
N LEU A 169 -1.91 -7.97 -5.63
CA LEU A 169 -1.97 -6.67 -6.30
C LEU A 169 -2.03 -5.55 -5.26
N GLY A 170 -1.20 -4.55 -5.41
CA GLY A 170 -1.22 -3.39 -4.52
C GLY A 170 -1.11 -2.07 -5.29
N VAL A 171 -1.69 -1.01 -4.71
CA VAL A 171 -1.60 0.36 -5.21
C VAL A 171 -0.93 1.24 -4.16
N SER A 172 0.08 2.04 -4.55
CA SER A 172 0.76 3.00 -3.67
C SER A 172 1.38 2.31 -2.43
N MET A 173 0.94 2.63 -1.21
CA MET A 173 1.36 1.91 0.00
C MET A 173 1.06 0.41 -0.09
N GLY A 174 -0.07 0.03 -0.70
CA GLY A 174 -0.38 -1.37 -0.96
C GLY A 174 0.61 -2.03 -1.92
N ALA A 175 1.09 -1.30 -2.93
CA ALA A 175 2.16 -1.76 -3.82
C ALA A 175 3.47 -1.98 -3.05
N ALA A 176 3.89 -1.03 -2.23
CA ALA A 176 5.06 -1.22 -1.36
C ALA A 176 4.88 -2.40 -0.39
N THR A 177 3.67 -2.60 0.14
CA THR A 177 3.31 -3.74 1.00
C THR A 177 3.55 -5.08 0.29
N VAL A 178 2.99 -5.26 -0.92
CA VAL A 178 3.15 -6.54 -1.66
C VAL A 178 4.58 -6.75 -2.15
N LEU A 179 5.31 -5.68 -2.50
CA LEU A 179 6.74 -5.75 -2.84
C LEU A 179 7.60 -6.17 -1.64
N MET A 180 7.34 -5.60 -0.45
CA MET A 180 8.04 -6.01 0.77
C MET A 180 7.67 -7.45 1.16
N ALA A 181 6.43 -7.89 0.91
CA ALA A 181 6.00 -9.26 1.15
C ALA A 181 6.66 -10.26 0.18
N ALA A 182 7.00 -9.85 -1.05
CA ALA A 182 7.66 -10.70 -2.04
C ALA A 182 9.04 -11.21 -1.59
N GLY A 183 9.72 -10.49 -0.68
CA GLY A 183 10.97 -10.93 -0.04
C GLY A 183 10.78 -11.85 1.16
N LEU A 184 9.56 -12.24 1.50
CA LEU A 184 9.23 -13.13 2.60
C LEU A 184 8.79 -14.51 2.08
N PRO A 185 8.82 -15.57 2.92
CA PRO A 185 8.29 -16.87 2.55
C PRO A 185 6.77 -16.83 2.30
N LEU A 186 6.39 -16.67 1.03
CA LEU A 186 5.01 -16.72 0.56
C LEU A 186 4.54 -18.19 0.42
N PRO A 187 3.23 -18.49 0.58
CA PRO A 187 2.70 -19.79 0.28
C PRO A 187 2.82 -20.11 -1.23
N PRO A 188 2.99 -21.38 -1.64
CA PRO A 188 3.25 -21.77 -3.03
C PRO A 188 2.11 -21.43 -3.99
N GLN A 189 0.92 -21.14 -3.48
CA GLN A 189 -0.23 -20.66 -4.23
C GLN A 189 -0.02 -19.25 -4.79
N VAL A 190 0.84 -18.41 -4.19
CA VAL A 190 1.18 -17.10 -4.72
C VAL A 190 2.07 -17.27 -5.95
N LYS A 191 1.57 -16.82 -7.10
CA LYS A 191 2.22 -16.98 -8.41
C LYS A 191 2.94 -15.74 -8.89
N GLY A 192 2.58 -14.57 -8.38
CA GLY A 192 3.21 -13.32 -8.77
C GLY A 192 2.66 -12.11 -8.01
N VAL A 193 3.35 -10.99 -8.20
CA VAL A 193 3.04 -9.70 -7.59
C VAL A 193 2.84 -8.64 -8.67
N ILE A 194 1.78 -7.84 -8.55
CA ILE A 194 1.51 -6.66 -9.37
C ILE A 194 1.54 -5.45 -8.46
N ALA A 195 2.40 -4.49 -8.72
CA ALA A 195 2.60 -3.31 -7.90
C ALA A 195 2.44 -2.04 -8.74
N ASP A 196 1.38 -1.28 -8.51
CA ASP A 196 1.10 -0.02 -9.20
C ASP A 196 1.48 1.17 -8.30
N CYS A 197 2.33 2.05 -8.80
CA CYS A 197 2.84 3.27 -8.17
C CYS A 197 3.44 3.07 -6.76
N GLY A 198 4.17 1.95 -6.56
CA GLY A 198 4.88 1.66 -5.31
C GLY A 198 6.14 2.50 -5.12
N TYR A 199 6.60 2.62 -3.86
CA TYR A 199 7.81 3.36 -3.48
C TYR A 199 8.92 2.44 -2.97
N ASP A 200 10.16 2.95 -3.00
CA ASP A 200 11.38 2.25 -2.61
C ASP A 200 11.41 1.86 -1.13
N SER A 201 11.10 2.82 -0.26
CA SER A 201 11.11 2.63 1.18
C SER A 201 10.16 3.58 1.93
N PRO A 202 9.75 3.21 3.14
CA PRO A 202 9.02 4.13 4.03
C PRO A 202 9.80 5.40 4.35
N GLU A 203 11.13 5.30 4.52
CA GLU A 203 11.98 6.48 4.75
C GLU A 203 11.92 7.45 3.57
N ASP A 204 12.08 6.94 2.34
CA ASP A 204 12.18 7.77 1.15
C ASP A 204 10.87 8.46 0.82
N ILE A 205 9.74 7.75 0.89
CA ILE A 205 8.42 8.36 0.65
C ILE A 205 8.06 9.41 1.71
N LEU A 206 8.40 9.19 2.98
CA LEU A 206 8.18 10.17 4.04
C LEU A 206 9.04 11.42 3.84
N ARG A 207 10.33 11.26 3.50
CA ARG A 207 11.23 12.38 3.20
C ARG A 207 10.79 13.14 1.97
N ASP A 208 10.35 12.43 0.92
CA ASP A 208 9.86 13.05 -0.29
C ASP A 208 8.57 13.85 -0.04
N THR A 209 7.65 13.30 0.73
CA THR A 209 6.43 14.00 1.17
C THR A 209 6.76 15.26 1.96
N MET A 210 7.72 15.20 2.87
CA MET A 210 8.18 16.38 3.62
C MET A 210 8.74 17.46 2.69
N ARG A 211 9.56 17.08 1.69
CA ARG A 211 10.11 18.01 0.70
C ARG A 211 9.00 18.69 -0.12
N ARG A 212 8.03 17.92 -0.59
CA ARG A 212 6.89 18.45 -1.37
C ARG A 212 6.02 19.42 -0.57
N TRP A 213 5.88 19.19 0.72
CA TRP A 213 5.15 20.09 1.60
C TRP A 213 6.01 21.21 2.21
N HIS A 214 7.25 21.35 1.72
CA HIS A 214 8.20 22.37 2.16
C HIS A 214 8.50 22.35 3.67
N TYR A 215 8.39 21.18 4.31
CA TYR A 215 8.84 21.03 5.68
C TYR A 215 10.38 21.08 5.76
N PRO A 216 10.97 21.83 6.72
CA PRO A 216 12.41 21.83 6.90
C PRO A 216 12.90 20.43 7.28
N PRO A 217 14.01 19.93 6.66
CA PRO A 217 14.51 18.60 6.97
C PRO A 217 14.87 18.42 8.45
N PHE A 218 15.44 19.44 9.07
CA PHE A 218 15.72 19.51 10.50
C PHE A 218 14.87 20.61 11.15
N PRO A 219 14.21 20.36 12.29
CA PRO A 219 14.19 19.11 13.07
C PRO A 219 13.07 18.13 12.68
N THR A 220 12.30 18.39 11.60
CA THR A 220 11.07 17.65 11.28
C THR A 220 11.33 16.15 11.13
N TRP A 221 12.38 15.75 10.40
CA TRP A 221 12.71 14.34 10.22
C TRP A 221 13.02 13.63 11.53
N GLN A 222 13.73 14.30 12.45
CA GLN A 222 14.02 13.75 13.77
C GLN A 222 12.74 13.54 14.59
N MET A 223 11.78 14.48 14.49
CA MET A 223 10.48 14.35 15.16
C MET A 223 9.65 13.20 14.57
N VAL A 224 9.64 13.05 13.24
CA VAL A 224 8.97 11.92 12.56
C VAL A 224 9.53 10.59 13.02
N ARG A 225 10.87 10.43 13.03
CA ARG A 225 11.51 9.20 13.49
C ARG A 225 11.30 8.93 14.98
N LEU A 226 11.43 9.95 15.80
CA LEU A 226 11.22 9.83 17.24
C LEU A 226 9.75 9.48 17.54
N GLY A 227 8.81 10.12 16.85
CA GLY A 227 7.39 9.82 16.94
C GLY A 227 7.05 8.40 16.54
N ALA A 228 7.60 7.93 15.40
CA ALA A 228 7.45 6.55 14.95
C ALA A 228 7.94 5.55 16.00
N ARG A 229 9.12 5.80 16.60
CA ARG A 229 9.71 4.90 17.61
C ARG A 229 8.95 4.90 18.94
N LEU A 230 8.63 6.09 19.49
CA LEU A 230 8.06 6.19 20.83
C LEU A 230 6.57 5.82 20.87
N PHE A 231 5.81 6.20 19.86
CA PHE A 231 4.36 6.06 19.85
C PHE A 231 3.85 5.01 18.85
N GLY A 232 4.58 4.80 17.74
CA GLY A 232 4.25 3.76 16.75
C GLY A 232 4.97 2.43 16.98
N HIS A 233 5.98 2.41 17.89
CA HIS A 233 6.86 1.27 18.10
C HIS A 233 7.44 0.73 16.78
N LEU A 234 7.91 1.65 15.92
CA LEU A 234 8.29 1.43 14.54
C LEU A 234 9.61 2.10 14.22
N ASP A 235 10.53 1.41 13.57
CA ASP A 235 11.64 2.05 12.85
C ASP A 235 11.31 2.09 11.35
N VAL A 236 11.15 3.28 10.80
CA VAL A 236 10.83 3.49 9.37
C VAL A 236 11.90 2.99 8.40
N ARG A 237 13.07 2.58 8.93
CA ARG A 237 14.20 2.01 8.19
C ARG A 237 14.33 0.49 8.37
N GLU A 238 13.41 -0.14 9.08
CA GLU A 238 13.45 -1.58 9.34
C GLU A 238 13.37 -2.42 8.08
N CYS A 239 12.66 -1.94 7.06
CA CYS A 239 12.46 -2.63 5.81
C CYS A 239 12.26 -1.64 4.66
N SER A 240 12.64 -2.05 3.46
CA SER A 240 12.32 -1.35 2.22
C SER A 240 11.85 -2.34 1.15
N ALA A 241 11.04 -1.87 0.20
CA ALA A 241 10.64 -2.65 -0.96
C ALA A 241 11.86 -2.98 -1.83
N LEU A 242 12.78 -2.03 -1.96
CA LEU A 242 14.03 -2.19 -2.71
C LEU A 242 14.88 -3.34 -2.17
N GLU A 243 15.09 -3.40 -0.84
CA GLU A 243 15.86 -4.49 -0.23
C GLU A 243 15.10 -5.82 -0.28
N SER A 244 13.78 -5.79 -0.07
CA SER A 244 12.94 -6.98 -0.13
C SER A 244 12.94 -7.64 -1.52
N LEU A 245 12.95 -6.84 -2.59
CA LEU A 245 12.98 -7.36 -3.96
C LEU A 245 14.28 -8.07 -4.33
N ARG A 246 15.39 -7.81 -3.65
CA ARG A 246 16.64 -8.58 -3.79
C ARG A 246 16.49 -10.05 -3.38
N HIS A 247 15.42 -10.34 -2.63
CA HIS A 247 15.07 -11.68 -2.14
C HIS A 247 13.72 -12.16 -2.66
N ALA A 248 13.15 -11.47 -3.68
CA ALA A 248 11.86 -11.85 -4.24
C ALA A 248 11.89 -13.26 -4.82
N GLY A 249 10.95 -14.11 -4.38
CA GLY A 249 10.83 -15.50 -4.80
C GLY A 249 9.77 -15.73 -5.88
N VAL A 250 9.05 -14.69 -6.32
CA VAL A 250 7.98 -14.76 -7.33
C VAL A 250 8.12 -13.65 -8.36
N PRO A 251 7.68 -13.84 -9.60
CA PRO A 251 7.70 -12.79 -10.64
C PRO A 251 6.95 -11.53 -10.22
N VAL A 252 7.40 -10.38 -10.74
CA VAL A 252 6.87 -9.06 -10.39
C VAL A 252 6.51 -8.26 -11.65
N LEU A 253 5.30 -7.71 -11.68
CA LEU A 253 4.91 -6.65 -12.62
C LEU A 253 4.87 -5.32 -11.86
N LEU A 254 5.71 -4.38 -12.26
CA LEU A 254 5.70 -3.01 -11.81
C LEU A 254 4.95 -2.15 -12.81
N VAL A 255 4.05 -1.31 -12.33
CA VAL A 255 3.36 -0.30 -13.15
C VAL A 255 3.54 1.06 -12.50
N HIS A 256 3.79 2.11 -13.29
CA HIS A 256 3.96 3.46 -12.75
C HIS A 256 3.57 4.54 -13.76
N GLY A 257 2.86 5.56 -13.31
CA GLY A 257 2.57 6.73 -14.10
C GLY A 257 3.78 7.68 -14.18
N GLU A 258 4.14 8.14 -15.39
CA GLU A 258 5.30 9.03 -15.56
C GLU A 258 5.05 10.45 -15.02
N ALA A 259 3.77 10.86 -14.92
CA ALA A 259 3.37 12.13 -14.32
C ALA A 259 2.96 12.00 -12.84
N ASP A 260 3.36 10.91 -12.18
CA ASP A 260 3.04 10.70 -10.76
C ASP A 260 3.70 11.79 -9.90
N ASN A 261 2.84 12.59 -9.26
CA ASN A 261 3.24 13.70 -8.41
C ASN A 261 3.24 13.34 -6.91
N VAL A 262 3.00 12.07 -6.57
CA VAL A 262 2.99 11.54 -5.20
C VAL A 262 4.19 10.62 -4.95
N VAL A 263 4.40 9.65 -5.81
CA VAL A 263 5.57 8.75 -5.80
C VAL A 263 6.36 8.96 -7.09
N PRO A 264 7.61 9.42 -7.03
CA PRO A 264 8.41 9.62 -8.25
C PRO A 264 8.55 8.34 -9.08
N CYS A 265 8.28 8.40 -10.39
CA CYS A 265 8.39 7.26 -11.30
C CYS A 265 9.81 6.65 -11.30
N ALA A 266 10.84 7.44 -10.97
CA ALA A 266 12.22 6.95 -10.81
C ALA A 266 12.34 5.82 -9.79
N MET A 267 11.48 5.77 -8.76
CA MET A 267 11.46 4.68 -7.78
C MET A 267 11.09 3.34 -8.44
N ALA A 268 10.21 3.32 -9.45
CA ALA A 268 9.88 2.09 -10.16
C ALA A 268 11.07 1.52 -10.94
N HIS A 269 11.92 2.39 -11.50
CA HIS A 269 13.17 1.95 -12.13
C HIS A 269 14.15 1.36 -11.11
N SER A 270 14.32 2.00 -9.96
CA SER A 270 15.16 1.46 -8.86
C SER A 270 14.66 0.09 -8.38
N LEU A 271 13.33 -0.06 -8.22
CA LEU A 271 12.69 -1.33 -7.82
C LEU A 271 12.92 -2.43 -8.86
N ARG A 272 12.78 -2.12 -10.16
CA ARG A 272 13.07 -3.05 -11.25
C ARG A 272 14.53 -3.53 -11.18
N ASP A 273 15.46 -2.59 -11.05
CA ASP A 273 16.89 -2.88 -11.08
C ASP A 273 17.37 -3.69 -9.86
N ALA A 274 16.63 -3.60 -8.74
CA ALA A 274 16.92 -4.36 -7.52
C ALA A 274 16.28 -5.75 -7.49
N CYS A 275 15.30 -6.04 -8.36
CA CYS A 275 14.51 -7.26 -8.30
C CYS A 275 15.30 -8.49 -8.76
N ALA A 276 15.43 -9.50 -7.88
CA ALA A 276 16.12 -10.76 -8.17
C ALA A 276 15.28 -11.76 -8.97
N SER A 277 13.95 -11.60 -8.98
CA SER A 277 13.02 -12.43 -9.76
C SER A 277 12.77 -11.84 -11.14
N PRO A 278 12.16 -12.59 -12.08
CA PRO A 278 11.65 -12.04 -13.33
C PRO A 278 10.77 -10.81 -13.08
N VAL A 279 11.12 -9.69 -13.68
CA VAL A 279 10.42 -8.42 -13.47
C VAL A 279 10.12 -7.72 -14.79
N THR A 280 8.90 -7.21 -14.90
CA THR A 280 8.47 -6.35 -16.00
C THR A 280 8.10 -4.98 -15.44
N LEU A 281 8.49 -3.91 -16.11
CA LEU A 281 8.09 -2.54 -15.77
C LEU A 281 7.28 -1.95 -16.93
N LEU A 282 6.07 -1.50 -16.63
CA LEU A 282 5.26 -0.64 -17.50
C LEU A 282 5.27 0.77 -16.92
N THR A 283 5.79 1.75 -17.68
CA THR A 283 5.55 3.17 -17.38
C THR A 283 4.47 3.71 -18.31
N VAL A 284 3.59 4.56 -17.79
CA VAL A 284 2.44 5.10 -18.53
C VAL A 284 2.59 6.61 -18.67
N PRO A 285 2.87 7.11 -19.88
CA PRO A 285 3.00 8.55 -20.14
C PRO A 285 1.75 9.33 -19.73
N GLY A 286 1.96 10.43 -19.02
CA GLY A 286 0.89 11.32 -18.59
C GLY A 286 0.01 10.81 -17.44
N ALA A 287 0.17 9.58 -16.98
CA ALA A 287 -0.57 9.04 -15.86
C ALA A 287 -0.09 9.64 -14.53
N GLY A 288 -1.03 10.11 -13.71
CA GLY A 288 -0.81 10.52 -12.34
C GLY A 288 -0.79 9.32 -11.37
N HIS A 289 -0.69 9.61 -10.08
CA HIS A 289 -0.64 8.60 -9.02
C HIS A 289 -1.88 7.68 -9.00
N GLY A 290 -1.68 6.38 -9.19
CA GLY A 290 -2.75 5.38 -9.23
C GLY A 290 -3.68 5.49 -10.44
N MET A 291 -3.27 6.22 -11.50
CA MET A 291 -4.11 6.48 -12.67
C MET A 291 -3.69 5.70 -13.91
N SER A 292 -2.69 4.83 -13.83
CA SER A 292 -2.14 4.09 -14.98
C SER A 292 -3.22 3.29 -15.72
N CYS A 293 -4.09 2.57 -15.00
CA CYS A 293 -5.17 1.76 -15.58
C CYS A 293 -6.28 2.58 -16.24
N TYR A 294 -6.39 3.87 -15.93
CA TYR A 294 -7.36 4.79 -16.52
C TYR A 294 -6.76 5.59 -17.67
N THR A 295 -5.47 5.92 -17.59
CA THR A 295 -4.80 6.75 -18.61
C THR A 295 -4.50 5.96 -19.88
N ASP A 296 -3.99 4.74 -19.74
CA ASP A 296 -3.83 3.80 -20.86
C ASP A 296 -4.32 2.41 -20.49
N PRO A 297 -5.66 2.18 -20.55
CA PRO A 297 -6.25 0.90 -20.24
C PRO A 297 -5.71 -0.25 -21.09
N ALA A 298 -5.42 0.02 -22.37
CA ALA A 298 -4.97 -1.01 -23.31
C ALA A 298 -3.57 -1.51 -22.94
N ALA A 299 -2.62 -0.61 -22.70
CA ALA A 299 -1.27 -0.99 -22.28
C ALA A 299 -1.28 -1.67 -20.91
N TYR A 300 -2.09 -1.15 -19.96
CA TYR A 300 -2.23 -1.74 -18.63
C TYR A 300 -2.79 -3.16 -18.68
N GLU A 301 -3.91 -3.36 -19.38
CA GLU A 301 -4.54 -4.68 -19.52
C GLU A 301 -3.63 -5.67 -20.25
N LYS A 302 -2.95 -5.21 -21.31
CA LYS A 302 -1.97 -6.04 -22.03
C LYS A 302 -0.83 -6.50 -21.10
N ALA A 303 -0.25 -5.59 -20.31
CA ALA A 303 0.82 -5.94 -19.37
C ALA A 303 0.35 -6.96 -18.31
N VAL A 304 -0.86 -6.79 -17.77
CA VAL A 304 -1.45 -7.74 -16.83
C VAL A 304 -1.72 -9.09 -17.51
N ASP A 305 -2.23 -9.11 -18.74
CA ASP A 305 -2.49 -10.35 -19.47
C ASP A 305 -1.20 -11.11 -19.80
N ASP A 306 -0.16 -10.39 -20.24
CA ASP A 306 1.16 -10.98 -20.49
C ASP A 306 1.74 -11.58 -19.21
N PHE A 307 1.65 -10.85 -18.12
CA PHE A 307 2.10 -11.31 -16.81
C PHE A 307 1.30 -12.53 -16.33
N CYS A 308 -0.03 -12.51 -16.43
CA CYS A 308 -0.88 -13.65 -16.06
C CYS A 308 -0.53 -14.89 -16.89
N ARG A 309 -0.30 -14.75 -18.21
CA ARG A 309 0.12 -15.90 -19.06
C ARG A 309 1.47 -16.48 -18.65
N GLN A 310 2.36 -15.66 -18.10
CA GLN A 310 3.67 -16.14 -17.65
C GLN A 310 3.58 -16.91 -16.34
N VAL A 311 2.67 -16.56 -15.42
CA VAL A 311 2.70 -17.06 -14.04
C VAL A 311 1.53 -17.98 -13.67
N LEU A 312 0.45 -17.99 -14.45
CA LEU A 312 -0.74 -18.83 -14.24
C LEU A 312 -0.82 -19.98 -15.22
#